data_a4a5a535d1d54b08c51df1cac2e4d894
#
_entry.id   a4a5a535d1d54b08c51df1cac2e4d894
#
_cell.length_a   1.000
_cell.length_b   1.000
_cell.length_c   1.000
_cell.angle_alpha   90.00
_cell.angle_beta   90.00
_cell.angle_gamma   90.00
#
_symmetry.space_group_name_H-M   'P 1'
#
loop_
_entity.id
_entity.type
_entity.pdbx_description
1 polymer ?
#
loop_
_entity_poly.entity_id
_entity_poly.type
_entity_poly.pdbx_seq_one_letter_code
_entity_poly.pdbx_strand_id
1 'polypeptide(L)'
;MKITLLTGKTFDIKEAVGMDIKIIQSANSSKLILHIDNKERVPVLSIPKYCTRKRAINFVNENMDWILETLQKLPERKYFSDGEKISLFGKNVTITHCPTARCGVRLDIDKLIVSGGAEFLHRRVKDYIRQKAETEFYNLSVSLAAKIGCKINNISIKDTKSRWGSCSSLNNINYNWRIALAPQYVINYLMAHEVSHLKHQDHSQDFWQCVSSLDKDWEKGRNWLQKNGRILYTYF
;
A
#
# COMPACT_ATOMS: atom_id res chain seq x y z
N MET A 1 -13.50 0.85 21.99
CA MET A 1 -12.51 1.96 21.96
C MET A 1 -13.27 3.27 21.93
N LYS A 2 -13.21 4.07 22.99
CA LYS A 2 -13.88 5.37 23.07
C LYS A 2 -13.04 6.40 22.32
N ILE A 3 -13.58 7.01 21.28
CA ILE A 3 -12.91 8.10 20.55
C ILE A 3 -13.47 9.40 21.06
N THR A 4 -12.63 10.24 21.66
CA THR A 4 -13.00 11.60 22.06
C THR A 4 -12.94 12.48 20.82
N LEU A 5 -14.08 13.02 20.42
CA LEU A 5 -14.16 13.98 19.32
C LEU A 5 -13.48 15.30 19.72
N LEU A 6 -13.08 16.11 18.74
CA LEU A 6 -12.60 17.48 18.96
C LEU A 6 -13.58 18.35 19.78
N THR A 7 -14.84 17.90 19.90
CA THR A 7 -15.92 18.52 20.72
C THR A 7 -16.02 17.98 22.13
N GLY A 8 -15.08 17.11 22.57
CA GLY A 8 -15.11 16.48 23.91
C GLY A 8 -16.14 15.34 24.07
N LYS A 9 -16.92 14.99 23.04
CA LYS A 9 -17.89 13.89 23.08
C LYS A 9 -17.24 12.57 22.69
N THR A 10 -17.45 11.52 23.49
CA THR A 10 -17.04 10.14 23.16
C THR A 10 -18.03 9.51 22.18
N PHE A 11 -17.50 8.92 21.11
CA PHE A 11 -18.29 8.25 20.09
C PHE A 11 -17.92 6.75 20.08
N ASP A 12 -18.81 5.92 20.58
CA ASP A 12 -18.68 4.46 20.52
C ASP A 12 -19.94 3.87 19.90
N ILE A 13 -19.78 3.15 18.79
CA ILE A 13 -20.88 2.49 18.09
C ILE A 13 -20.73 0.97 18.07
N LYS A 14 -19.68 0.42 18.68
CA LYS A 14 -19.39 -1.02 18.68
C LYS A 14 -20.57 -1.85 19.18
N GLU A 15 -21.11 -1.48 20.34
CA GLU A 15 -22.27 -2.19 20.94
C GLU A 15 -23.53 -2.09 20.07
N ALA A 16 -23.72 -0.97 19.39
CA ALA A 16 -24.91 -0.74 18.55
C ALA A 16 -24.85 -1.44 17.19
N VAL A 17 -23.66 -1.79 16.72
CA VAL A 17 -23.44 -2.38 15.38
C VAL A 17 -22.96 -3.82 15.47
N GLY A 18 -22.59 -4.29 16.65
CA GLY A 18 -22.15 -5.67 16.90
C GLY A 18 -20.75 -6.01 16.35
N MET A 19 -19.97 -5.02 15.87
CA MET A 19 -18.63 -5.24 15.33
C MET A 19 -17.67 -4.09 15.63
N ASP A 20 -16.36 -4.39 15.56
CA ASP A 20 -15.31 -3.38 15.69
C ASP A 20 -15.22 -2.51 14.44
N ILE A 21 -15.48 -1.21 14.59
CA ILE A 21 -15.37 -0.20 13.53
C ILE A 21 -14.46 0.91 14.02
N LYS A 22 -13.47 1.25 13.22
CA LYS A 22 -12.61 2.40 13.47
C LYS A 22 -13.29 3.67 12.99
N ILE A 23 -13.44 4.66 13.88
CA ILE A 23 -14.06 5.94 13.53
C ILE A 23 -12.98 7.00 13.42
N ILE A 24 -13.00 7.77 12.32
CA ILE A 24 -12.10 8.89 12.08
C ILE A 24 -12.95 10.13 11.82
N GLN A 25 -12.72 11.18 12.58
CA GLN A 25 -13.35 12.46 12.29
C GLN A 25 -12.52 13.22 11.25
N SER A 26 -13.16 13.64 10.16
CA SER A 26 -12.55 14.47 9.11
C SER A 26 -13.07 15.87 9.17
N ALA A 27 -12.18 16.84 9.38
CA ALA A 27 -12.55 18.26 9.40
C ALA A 27 -13.03 18.78 8.05
N ASN A 28 -12.54 18.18 6.95
CA ASN A 28 -12.76 18.62 5.58
C ASN A 28 -13.82 17.79 4.83
N SER A 29 -14.42 16.79 5.46
CA SER A 29 -15.43 15.95 4.82
C SER A 29 -16.84 16.44 5.14
N SER A 30 -17.68 16.55 4.13
CA SER A 30 -19.12 16.80 4.27
C SER A 30 -19.97 15.52 4.26
N LYS A 31 -19.34 14.37 3.90
CA LYS A 31 -20.03 13.09 3.71
C LYS A 31 -19.47 12.02 4.66
N LEU A 32 -20.32 11.03 4.98
CA LEU A 32 -19.87 9.78 5.58
C LEU A 32 -19.17 8.96 4.52
N ILE A 33 -17.98 8.41 4.87
CA ILE A 33 -17.22 7.54 3.98
C ILE A 33 -16.88 6.28 4.74
N LEU A 34 -17.25 5.13 4.18
CA LEU A 34 -16.95 3.82 4.71
C LEU A 34 -15.95 3.11 3.80
N HIS A 35 -14.89 2.56 4.37
CA HIS A 35 -13.93 1.73 3.65
C HIS A 35 -13.36 0.65 4.58
N ILE A 36 -12.78 -0.40 4.00
CA ILE A 36 -12.06 -1.42 4.78
C ILE A 36 -10.57 -1.07 4.80
N ASP A 37 -9.98 -1.02 6.00
CA ASP A 37 -8.54 -0.98 6.16
C ASP A 37 -7.96 -2.36 5.80
N ASN A 38 -7.36 -2.47 4.63
CA ASN A 38 -6.85 -3.75 4.12
C ASN A 38 -5.74 -4.34 5.01
N LYS A 39 -5.00 -3.51 5.74
CA LYS A 39 -3.92 -3.94 6.62
C LYS A 39 -4.45 -4.42 7.97
N GLU A 40 -5.31 -3.64 8.62
CA GLU A 40 -5.89 -3.99 9.93
C GLU A 40 -7.10 -4.92 9.79
N ARG A 41 -7.69 -4.99 8.59
CA ARG A 41 -8.90 -5.78 8.26
C ARG A 41 -10.09 -5.37 9.13
N VAL A 42 -10.24 -4.10 9.31
CA VAL A 42 -11.36 -3.51 10.05
C VAL A 42 -12.05 -2.46 9.18
N PRO A 43 -13.38 -2.31 9.31
CA PRO A 43 -14.08 -1.21 8.71
C PRO A 43 -13.63 0.12 9.32
N VAL A 44 -13.50 1.13 8.49
CA VAL A 44 -13.17 2.50 8.91
C VAL A 44 -14.27 3.42 8.42
N LEU A 45 -14.93 4.08 9.36
CA LEU A 45 -15.95 5.10 9.10
C LEU A 45 -15.35 6.49 9.29
N SER A 46 -15.22 7.25 8.21
CA SER A 46 -14.88 8.66 8.28
C SER A 46 -16.16 9.49 8.43
N ILE A 47 -16.23 10.28 9.51
CA ILE A 47 -17.39 11.10 9.83
C ILE A 47 -17.09 12.59 9.73
N PRO A 48 -18.03 13.43 9.23
CA PRO A 48 -17.91 14.88 9.26
C PRO A 48 -18.01 15.43 10.68
N LYS A 49 -17.53 16.66 10.90
CA LYS A 49 -17.45 17.33 12.21
C LYS A 49 -18.77 17.32 13.00
N TYR A 50 -19.88 17.46 12.31
CA TYR A 50 -21.21 17.56 12.93
C TYR A 50 -22.09 16.31 12.75
N CYS A 51 -21.46 15.13 12.57
CA CYS A 51 -22.19 13.87 12.45
C CYS A 51 -22.80 13.46 13.80
N THR A 52 -24.09 13.11 13.79
CA THR A 52 -24.72 12.53 14.97
C THR A 52 -24.44 11.04 15.09
N ARG A 53 -24.43 10.52 16.34
CA ARG A 53 -24.28 9.08 16.61
C ARG A 53 -25.30 8.23 15.85
N LYS A 54 -26.58 8.65 15.86
CA LYS A 54 -27.68 7.97 15.17
C LYS A 54 -27.41 7.85 13.67
N ARG A 55 -26.96 8.94 13.03
CA ARG A 55 -26.67 8.96 11.58
C ARG A 55 -25.48 8.02 11.24
N ALA A 56 -24.46 7.97 12.09
CA ALA A 56 -23.33 7.09 11.88
C ALA A 56 -23.74 5.61 12.01
N ILE A 57 -24.53 5.25 13.03
CA ILE A 57 -25.04 3.90 13.24
C ILE A 57 -25.92 3.46 12.07
N ASN A 58 -26.88 4.27 11.66
CA ASN A 58 -27.76 3.95 10.53
C ASN A 58 -26.95 3.72 9.25
N PHE A 59 -25.99 4.59 8.95
CA PHE A 59 -25.14 4.45 7.77
C PHE A 59 -24.31 3.15 7.78
N VAL A 60 -23.80 2.74 8.94
CA VAL A 60 -23.09 1.46 9.07
C VAL A 60 -24.04 0.29 8.86
N ASN A 61 -25.23 0.31 9.49
CA ASN A 61 -26.21 -0.77 9.36
C ASN A 61 -26.72 -0.92 7.92
N GLU A 62 -26.95 0.19 7.20
CA GLU A 62 -27.33 0.18 5.78
C GLU A 62 -26.25 -0.43 4.87
N ASN A 63 -24.99 -0.42 5.32
CA ASN A 63 -23.86 -0.96 4.57
C ASN A 63 -23.28 -2.25 5.18
N MET A 64 -23.98 -2.90 6.11
CA MET A 64 -23.48 -4.05 6.84
C MET A 64 -23.14 -5.23 5.93
N ASP A 65 -24.02 -5.56 5.00
CA ASP A 65 -23.80 -6.66 4.04
C ASP A 65 -22.56 -6.41 3.20
N TRP A 66 -22.38 -5.19 2.71
CA TRP A 66 -21.17 -4.81 1.98
C TRP A 66 -19.90 -4.93 2.83
N ILE A 67 -19.96 -4.56 4.12
CA ILE A 67 -18.83 -4.73 5.05
C ILE A 67 -18.46 -6.20 5.17
N LEU A 68 -19.45 -7.05 5.49
CA LEU A 68 -19.24 -8.49 5.71
C LEU A 68 -18.71 -9.18 4.45
N GLU A 69 -19.33 -8.93 3.31
CA GLU A 69 -18.84 -9.47 2.03
C GLU A 69 -17.42 -9.01 1.71
N THR A 70 -17.11 -7.73 1.94
CA THR A 70 -15.78 -7.20 1.65
C THR A 70 -14.73 -7.81 2.58
N LEU A 71 -15.05 -7.98 3.87
CA LEU A 71 -14.16 -8.63 4.84
C LEU A 71 -13.93 -10.11 4.50
N GLN A 72 -14.97 -10.84 4.07
CA GLN A 72 -14.85 -12.25 3.65
C GLN A 72 -14.01 -12.41 2.38
N LYS A 73 -14.09 -11.45 1.47
CA LYS A 73 -13.29 -11.44 0.22
C LYS A 73 -11.84 -11.00 0.43
N LEU A 74 -11.45 -10.58 1.66
CA LEU A 74 -10.06 -10.24 1.92
C LEU A 74 -9.22 -11.53 1.91
N PRO A 75 -8.15 -11.57 1.10
CA PRO A 75 -7.27 -12.73 1.06
C PRO A 75 -6.59 -12.94 2.41
N GLU A 76 -6.31 -14.19 2.77
CA GLU A 76 -5.66 -14.55 4.04
C GLU A 76 -4.32 -13.84 4.22
N ARG A 77 -3.97 -13.55 5.48
CA ARG A 77 -2.65 -12.99 5.82
C ARG A 77 -1.57 -14.03 5.55
N LYS A 78 -0.54 -13.63 4.86
CA LYS A 78 0.64 -14.44 4.59
C LYS A 78 1.84 -13.91 5.37
N TYR A 79 2.60 -14.84 5.90
CA TYR A 79 3.91 -14.57 6.47
C TYR A 79 4.95 -15.23 5.58
N PHE A 80 6.01 -14.52 5.26
CA PHE A 80 7.12 -15.12 4.54
C PHE A 80 7.62 -16.34 5.31
N SER A 81 7.75 -17.48 4.63
CA SER A 81 8.15 -18.76 5.19
C SER A 81 9.21 -19.44 4.33
N ASP A 82 9.90 -20.41 4.91
CA ASP A 82 10.88 -21.23 4.20
C ASP A 82 10.21 -22.01 3.06
N GLY A 83 10.87 -22.10 1.93
CA GLY A 83 10.36 -22.74 0.71
C GLY A 83 9.32 -21.92 -0.07
N GLU A 84 8.86 -20.78 0.43
CA GLU A 84 7.87 -19.96 -0.26
C GLU A 84 8.47 -19.29 -1.50
N LYS A 85 7.72 -19.37 -2.61
CA LYS A 85 8.06 -18.66 -3.85
C LYS A 85 7.35 -17.31 -3.87
N ILE A 86 8.12 -16.23 -4.01
CA ILE A 86 7.62 -14.87 -4.10
C ILE A 86 8.07 -14.22 -5.40
N SER A 87 7.28 -13.27 -5.90
CA SER A 87 7.78 -12.32 -6.90
C SER A 87 8.57 -11.24 -6.18
N LEU A 88 9.77 -10.95 -6.61
CA LEU A 88 10.60 -9.86 -6.08
C LEU A 88 11.21 -9.08 -7.24
N PHE A 89 10.79 -7.82 -7.40
CA PHE A 89 11.16 -6.98 -8.55
C PHE A 89 10.96 -7.68 -9.90
N GLY A 90 9.80 -8.34 -10.06
CA GLY A 90 9.43 -9.07 -11.27
C GLY A 90 10.13 -10.41 -11.47
N LYS A 91 11.03 -10.82 -10.57
CA LYS A 91 11.71 -12.12 -10.60
C LYS A 91 11.09 -13.08 -9.60
N ASN A 92 10.93 -14.34 -9.99
CA ASN A 92 10.51 -15.38 -9.05
C ASN A 92 11.72 -15.81 -8.21
N VAL A 93 11.60 -15.69 -6.89
CA VAL A 93 12.63 -16.13 -5.95
C VAL A 93 12.03 -17.06 -4.90
N THR A 94 12.82 -18.04 -4.45
CA THR A 94 12.44 -18.96 -3.37
C THR A 94 13.12 -18.51 -2.08
N ILE A 95 12.35 -18.31 -1.02
CA ILE A 95 12.90 -18.06 0.32
C ILE A 95 13.53 -19.35 0.82
N THR A 96 14.80 -19.28 1.25
CA THR A 96 15.55 -20.43 1.75
C THR A 96 16.13 -20.10 3.11
N HIS A 97 15.63 -20.78 4.14
CA HIS A 97 16.11 -20.60 5.51
C HIS A 97 17.39 -21.39 5.74
N CYS A 98 18.47 -20.71 6.05
CA CYS A 98 19.77 -21.28 6.38
C CYS A 98 20.26 -20.77 7.75
N PRO A 99 19.86 -21.39 8.87
CA PRO A 99 20.13 -20.88 10.23
C PRO A 99 21.60 -20.61 10.50
N THR A 100 22.49 -21.46 9.97
CA THR A 100 23.94 -21.41 10.17
C THR A 100 24.65 -20.41 9.23
N ALA A 101 24.00 -19.91 8.20
CA ALA A 101 24.59 -18.91 7.32
C ALA A 101 24.86 -17.61 8.08
N ARG A 102 25.94 -16.90 7.75
CA ARG A 102 26.32 -15.62 8.38
C ARG A 102 26.13 -14.45 7.44
N CYS A 103 25.00 -14.43 6.69
CA CYS A 103 24.78 -13.43 5.64
C CYS A 103 23.62 -12.46 5.91
N GLY A 104 22.90 -12.60 7.05
CA GLY A 104 21.64 -11.87 7.24
C GLY A 104 20.59 -12.34 6.24
N VAL A 105 20.26 -11.49 5.26
CA VAL A 105 19.43 -11.85 4.09
C VAL A 105 20.20 -11.50 2.82
N ARG A 106 20.32 -12.47 1.91
CA ARG A 106 21.06 -12.33 0.64
C ARG A 106 20.26 -12.94 -0.51
N LEU A 107 20.12 -12.19 -1.59
CA LEU A 107 19.61 -12.71 -2.85
C LEU A 107 20.75 -13.36 -3.63
N ASP A 108 20.58 -14.62 -4.02
CA ASP A 108 21.52 -15.40 -4.80
C ASP A 108 20.74 -16.06 -5.96
N ILE A 109 20.91 -15.52 -7.17
CA ILE A 109 20.21 -15.91 -8.40
C ILE A 109 18.68 -15.92 -8.19
N ASP A 110 18.10 -17.05 -7.82
CA ASP A 110 16.68 -17.30 -7.61
C ASP A 110 16.31 -17.66 -6.15
N LYS A 111 17.28 -17.55 -5.22
CA LYS A 111 17.09 -17.88 -3.81
C LYS A 111 17.33 -16.67 -2.92
N LEU A 112 16.37 -16.40 -2.05
CA LEU A 112 16.51 -15.43 -0.97
C LEU A 112 16.97 -16.17 0.29
N ILE A 113 18.27 -16.22 0.51
CA ILE A 113 18.86 -16.92 1.66
C ILE A 113 18.69 -16.08 2.91
N VAL A 114 18.07 -16.67 3.95
CA VAL A 114 17.77 -16.02 5.23
C VAL A 114 18.45 -16.77 6.35
N SER A 115 19.33 -16.10 7.09
CA SER A 115 20.05 -16.69 8.24
C SER A 115 19.37 -16.42 9.59
N GLY A 116 19.80 -17.14 10.63
CA GLY A 116 19.35 -16.97 12.02
C GLY A 116 18.05 -17.71 12.34
N GLY A 117 17.44 -17.43 13.49
CA GLY A 117 16.28 -18.15 13.98
C GLY A 117 15.06 -18.04 13.08
N ALA A 118 14.27 -19.12 12.99
CA ALA A 118 13.09 -19.21 12.14
C ALA A 118 12.02 -18.18 12.52
N GLU A 119 11.91 -17.85 13.81
CA GLU A 119 10.97 -16.85 14.34
C GLU A 119 11.22 -15.44 13.79
N PHE A 120 12.42 -15.15 13.30
CA PHE A 120 12.77 -13.86 12.71
C PHE A 120 12.70 -13.85 11.18
N LEU A 121 12.45 -14.99 10.52
CA LEU A 121 12.49 -15.13 9.08
C LEU A 121 11.58 -14.10 8.39
N HIS A 122 10.31 -14.06 8.76
CA HIS A 122 9.35 -13.13 8.16
C HIS A 122 9.80 -11.67 8.26
N ARG A 123 10.20 -11.22 9.45
CA ARG A 123 10.68 -9.86 9.69
C ARG A 123 11.91 -9.56 8.84
N ARG A 124 12.89 -10.45 8.81
CA ARG A 124 14.15 -10.26 8.04
C ARG A 124 13.90 -10.16 6.55
N VAL A 125 13.02 -11.00 6.00
CA VAL A 125 12.62 -10.93 4.58
C VAL A 125 11.93 -9.58 4.29
N LYS A 126 10.99 -9.17 5.12
CA LYS A 126 10.29 -7.88 4.98
C LYS A 126 11.25 -6.70 5.02
N ASP A 127 12.17 -6.67 6.00
CA ASP A 127 13.15 -5.60 6.15
C ASP A 127 14.10 -5.53 4.94
N TYR A 128 14.54 -6.70 4.44
CA TYR A 128 15.35 -6.79 3.23
C TYR A 128 14.63 -6.23 2.00
N ILE A 129 13.37 -6.63 1.80
CA ILE A 129 12.56 -6.15 0.66
C ILE A 129 12.39 -4.62 0.75
N ARG A 130 12.13 -4.06 1.93
CA ARG A 130 12.00 -2.62 2.13
C ARG A 130 13.29 -1.87 1.81
N GLN A 131 14.43 -2.36 2.28
CA GLN A 131 15.73 -1.78 2.01
C GLN A 131 16.08 -1.83 0.51
N LYS A 132 15.81 -2.97 -0.14
CA LYS A 132 16.00 -3.10 -1.58
C LYS A 132 15.06 -2.22 -2.39
N ALA A 133 13.80 -2.10 -1.97
CA ALA A 133 12.84 -1.21 -2.60
C ALA A 133 13.30 0.26 -2.56
N GLU A 134 13.94 0.69 -1.47
CA GLU A 134 14.48 2.05 -1.36
C GLU A 134 15.50 2.32 -2.47
N THR A 135 16.45 1.40 -2.67
CA THR A 135 17.49 1.55 -3.70
C THR A 135 16.93 1.44 -5.13
N GLU A 136 16.14 0.39 -5.39
CA GLU A 136 15.63 0.11 -6.74
C GLU A 136 14.63 1.16 -7.22
N PHE A 137 13.71 1.59 -6.33
CA PHE A 137 12.72 2.61 -6.67
C PHE A 137 13.36 3.99 -6.82
N TYR A 138 14.38 4.30 -5.99
CA TYR A 138 15.15 5.51 -6.14
C TYR A 138 15.83 5.58 -7.52
N ASN A 139 16.59 4.56 -7.89
CA ASN A 139 17.32 4.51 -9.15
C ASN A 139 16.38 4.64 -10.36
N LEU A 140 15.28 3.87 -10.34
CA LEU A 140 14.30 3.90 -11.42
C LEU A 140 13.61 5.26 -11.52
N SER A 141 13.15 5.82 -10.38
CA SER A 141 12.46 7.12 -10.37
C SER A 141 13.36 8.26 -10.81
N VAL A 142 14.63 8.29 -10.36
CA VAL A 142 15.60 9.33 -10.80
C VAL A 142 15.88 9.23 -12.30
N SER A 143 16.03 8.01 -12.83
CA SER A 143 16.20 7.78 -14.27
C SER A 143 14.99 8.28 -15.07
N LEU A 144 13.77 8.03 -14.60
CA LEU A 144 12.54 8.49 -15.25
C LEU A 144 12.40 10.03 -15.16
N ALA A 145 12.68 10.61 -13.98
CA ALA A 145 12.62 12.06 -13.78
C ALA A 145 13.59 12.82 -14.69
N ALA A 146 14.78 12.27 -14.89
CA ALA A 146 15.77 12.84 -15.82
C ALA A 146 15.23 12.90 -17.27
N LYS A 147 14.49 11.89 -17.73
CA LYS A 147 13.89 11.86 -19.08
C LYS A 147 12.90 12.99 -19.33
N ILE A 148 12.24 13.49 -18.29
CA ILE A 148 11.27 14.59 -18.37
C ILE A 148 11.84 15.92 -17.87
N GLY A 149 13.15 16.00 -17.58
CA GLY A 149 13.83 17.20 -17.12
C GLY A 149 13.43 17.66 -15.71
N CYS A 150 12.93 16.77 -14.86
CA CYS A 150 12.51 17.07 -13.48
C CYS A 150 13.51 16.56 -12.45
N LYS A 151 13.47 17.17 -11.26
CA LYS A 151 14.26 16.72 -10.09
C LYS A 151 13.34 16.27 -8.98
N ILE A 152 13.68 15.13 -8.38
CA ILE A 152 13.02 14.61 -7.19
C ILE A 152 13.72 15.17 -5.95
N ASN A 153 12.96 15.67 -4.99
CA ASN A 153 13.51 16.18 -3.75
C ASN A 153 13.82 15.03 -2.77
N ASN A 154 12.86 14.13 -2.55
CA ASN A 154 13.04 12.97 -1.68
C ASN A 154 12.18 11.79 -2.12
N ILE A 155 12.67 10.56 -1.88
CA ILE A 155 11.91 9.32 -2.04
C ILE A 155 11.87 8.59 -0.71
N SER A 156 10.69 8.12 -0.30
CA SER A 156 10.51 7.36 0.93
C SER A 156 9.70 6.10 0.70
N ILE A 157 10.12 5.01 1.33
CA ILE A 157 9.39 3.76 1.34
C ILE A 157 8.47 3.70 2.57
N LYS A 158 7.19 3.58 2.33
CA LYS A 158 6.14 3.61 3.36
C LYS A 158 5.40 2.27 3.43
N ASP A 159 4.65 2.11 4.49
CA ASP A 159 3.69 1.02 4.69
C ASP A 159 2.27 1.63 4.71
N THR A 160 1.85 2.15 3.55
CA THR A 160 0.57 2.84 3.40
C THR A 160 -0.57 1.85 3.27
N LYS A 161 -1.78 2.25 3.73
CA LYS A 161 -2.96 1.37 3.80
C LYS A 161 -3.88 1.50 2.58
N SER A 162 -3.85 2.64 1.89
CA SER A 162 -4.84 3.00 0.87
C SER A 162 -4.26 3.45 -0.47
N ARG A 163 -2.94 3.59 -0.58
CA ARG A 163 -2.29 4.05 -1.80
C ARG A 163 -0.98 3.33 -2.05
N TRP A 164 -0.62 3.16 -3.31
CA TRP A 164 0.62 2.52 -3.73
C TRP A 164 1.77 3.50 -3.85
N GLY A 165 1.47 4.72 -4.24
CA GLY A 165 2.40 5.82 -4.32
C GLY A 165 1.74 7.17 -4.01
N SER A 166 2.54 8.22 -3.94
CA SER A 166 2.09 9.62 -3.92
C SER A 166 3.26 10.54 -4.21
N CYS A 167 2.99 11.60 -4.96
CA CYS A 167 3.91 12.72 -5.16
C CYS A 167 3.31 13.99 -4.57
N SER A 168 4.09 14.76 -3.83
CA SER A 168 3.68 16.06 -3.29
C SER A 168 4.12 17.20 -4.19
N SER A 169 3.48 18.38 -4.00
CA SER A 169 3.88 19.63 -4.67
C SER A 169 5.33 20.06 -4.38
N LEU A 170 5.97 19.51 -3.35
CA LEU A 170 7.37 19.70 -3.03
C LEU A 170 8.29 18.64 -3.68
N ASN A 171 7.81 17.90 -4.66
CA ASN A 171 8.53 16.84 -5.36
C ASN A 171 9.04 15.71 -4.45
N ASN A 172 8.33 15.45 -3.34
CA ASN A 172 8.59 14.28 -2.50
C ASN A 172 7.71 13.13 -2.94
N ILE A 173 8.32 11.99 -3.26
CA ILE A 173 7.63 10.79 -3.71
C ILE A 173 7.64 9.74 -2.60
N ASN A 174 6.51 9.11 -2.36
CA ASN A 174 6.41 7.97 -1.46
C ASN A 174 5.94 6.75 -2.23
N TYR A 175 6.48 5.58 -1.92
CA TYR A 175 6.05 4.29 -2.46
C TYR A 175 5.73 3.30 -1.35
N ASN A 176 4.74 2.45 -1.58
CA ASN A 176 4.49 1.31 -0.70
C ASN A 176 5.51 0.21 -0.99
N TRP A 177 6.17 -0.32 0.05
CA TRP A 177 7.20 -1.35 -0.10
C TRP A 177 6.71 -2.62 -0.81
N ARG A 178 5.39 -2.94 -0.66
CA ARG A 178 4.80 -4.13 -1.27
C ARG A 178 4.80 -4.14 -2.78
N ILE A 179 4.97 -2.99 -3.40
CA ILE A 179 5.12 -2.88 -4.86
C ILE A 179 6.34 -3.67 -5.35
N ALA A 180 7.36 -3.88 -4.51
CA ALA A 180 8.49 -4.74 -4.83
C ALA A 180 8.08 -6.21 -5.08
N LEU A 181 6.91 -6.63 -4.60
CA LEU A 181 6.35 -7.97 -4.82
C LEU A 181 5.48 -8.07 -6.09
N ALA A 182 5.26 -6.97 -6.78
CA ALA A 182 4.49 -6.92 -8.02
C ALA A 182 5.34 -7.33 -9.24
N PRO A 183 4.71 -7.68 -10.37
CA PRO A 183 5.40 -7.84 -11.65
C PRO A 183 6.15 -6.57 -12.06
N GLN A 184 7.26 -6.71 -12.79
CA GLN A 184 8.12 -5.59 -13.17
C GLN A 184 7.36 -4.47 -13.92
N TYR A 185 6.45 -4.83 -14.82
CA TYR A 185 5.67 -3.84 -15.57
C TYR A 185 4.71 -3.02 -14.69
N VAL A 186 4.30 -3.56 -13.52
CA VAL A 186 3.52 -2.84 -12.52
C VAL A 186 4.39 -1.84 -11.76
N ILE A 187 5.61 -2.25 -11.43
CA ILE A 187 6.61 -1.37 -10.80
C ILE A 187 6.92 -0.20 -11.75
N ASN A 188 7.20 -0.50 -13.03
CA ASN A 188 7.49 0.50 -14.05
C ASN A 188 6.35 1.52 -14.17
N TYR A 189 5.12 1.03 -14.30
CA TYR A 189 3.92 1.87 -14.34
C TYR A 189 3.83 2.80 -13.13
N LEU A 190 3.93 2.26 -11.91
CA LEU A 190 3.77 3.08 -10.71
C LEU A 190 4.87 4.15 -10.60
N MET A 191 6.13 3.78 -10.90
CA MET A 191 7.23 4.75 -10.92
C MET A 191 6.99 5.85 -11.97
N ALA A 192 6.56 5.49 -13.19
CA ALA A 192 6.22 6.45 -14.24
C ALA A 192 5.05 7.36 -13.82
N HIS A 193 4.02 6.81 -13.17
CA HIS A 193 2.87 7.55 -12.66
C HIS A 193 3.28 8.61 -11.62
N GLU A 194 4.02 8.22 -10.58
CA GLU A 194 4.43 9.16 -9.52
C GLU A 194 5.45 10.19 -10.02
N VAL A 195 6.33 9.81 -10.94
CA VAL A 195 7.28 10.73 -11.56
C VAL A 195 6.57 11.73 -12.48
N SER A 196 5.50 11.33 -13.17
CA SER A 196 4.72 12.26 -14.02
C SER A 196 4.05 13.36 -13.19
N HIS A 197 3.74 13.11 -11.92
CA HIS A 197 3.25 14.13 -11.01
C HIS A 197 4.26 15.24 -10.68
N LEU A 198 5.53 15.07 -10.98
CA LEU A 198 6.50 16.18 -10.90
C LEU A 198 6.20 17.32 -11.90
N LYS A 199 5.51 17.01 -13.01
CA LYS A 199 5.09 17.97 -14.03
C LYS A 199 3.61 18.32 -13.93
N HIS A 200 2.76 17.31 -13.71
CA HIS A 200 1.31 17.41 -13.80
C HIS A 200 0.71 16.87 -12.51
N GLN A 201 0.21 17.76 -11.65
CA GLN A 201 -0.35 17.37 -10.33
C GLN A 201 -1.75 16.75 -10.41
N ASP A 202 -2.41 16.88 -11.55
CA ASP A 202 -3.72 16.29 -11.85
C ASP A 202 -3.56 15.05 -12.75
N HIS A 203 -4.66 14.38 -13.09
CA HIS A 203 -4.69 13.26 -14.02
C HIS A 203 -5.31 13.68 -15.37
N SER A 204 -4.90 14.86 -15.87
CA SER A 204 -5.29 15.40 -17.18
C SER A 204 -4.76 14.55 -18.35
N GLN A 205 -5.12 14.94 -19.57
CA GLN A 205 -4.58 14.31 -20.78
C GLN A 205 -3.06 14.44 -20.86
N ASP A 206 -2.51 15.58 -20.49
CA ASP A 206 -1.06 15.84 -20.50
C ASP A 206 -0.34 14.95 -19.49
N PHE A 207 -0.94 14.70 -18.32
CA PHE A 207 -0.43 13.73 -17.36
C PHE A 207 -0.30 12.34 -17.98
N TRP A 208 -1.36 11.83 -18.62
CA TRP A 208 -1.32 10.49 -19.21
C TRP A 208 -0.40 10.39 -20.42
N GLN A 209 -0.23 11.47 -21.18
CA GLN A 209 0.79 11.53 -22.23
C GLN A 209 2.20 11.45 -21.63
N CYS A 210 2.46 12.14 -20.50
CA CYS A 210 3.72 12.05 -19.80
C CYS A 210 3.97 10.62 -19.31
N VAL A 211 2.98 9.96 -18.67
CA VAL A 211 3.10 8.55 -18.24
C VAL A 211 3.42 7.64 -19.42
N SER A 212 2.69 7.77 -20.53
CA SER A 212 2.91 6.99 -21.77
C SER A 212 4.28 7.19 -22.37
N SER A 213 4.85 8.39 -22.26
CA SER A 213 6.21 8.67 -22.73
C SER A 213 7.30 7.97 -21.90
N LEU A 214 7.02 7.73 -20.60
CA LEU A 214 7.94 7.09 -19.68
C LEU A 214 7.79 5.56 -19.67
N ASP A 215 6.57 5.05 -19.81
CA ASP A 215 6.25 3.62 -19.85
C ASP A 215 5.17 3.36 -20.91
N LYS A 216 5.55 2.68 -22.00
CA LYS A 216 4.64 2.38 -23.11
C LYS A 216 3.56 1.36 -22.71
N ASP A 217 3.84 0.49 -21.74
CA ASP A 217 2.94 -0.56 -21.27
C ASP A 217 2.15 -0.15 -20.02
N TRP A 218 2.08 1.15 -19.72
CA TRP A 218 1.48 1.68 -18.49
C TRP A 218 0.05 1.18 -18.21
N GLU A 219 -0.78 1.00 -19.24
CA GLU A 219 -2.15 0.52 -19.09
C GLU A 219 -2.20 -0.90 -18.51
N LYS A 220 -1.29 -1.77 -18.94
CA LYS A 220 -1.16 -3.13 -18.40
C LYS A 220 -0.83 -3.09 -16.90
N GLY A 221 0.12 -2.24 -16.51
CA GLY A 221 0.50 -2.06 -15.11
C GLY A 221 -0.65 -1.52 -14.27
N ARG A 222 -1.34 -0.49 -14.75
CA ARG A 222 -2.52 0.11 -14.12
C ARG A 222 -3.64 -0.91 -13.93
N ASN A 223 -3.99 -1.63 -14.97
CA ASN A 223 -5.06 -2.63 -14.96
C ASN A 223 -4.74 -3.77 -13.98
N TRP A 224 -3.50 -4.22 -13.95
CA TRP A 224 -3.09 -5.25 -13.00
C TRP A 224 -3.22 -4.75 -11.56
N LEU A 225 -2.75 -3.54 -11.27
CA LEU A 225 -2.77 -2.97 -9.93
C LEU A 225 -4.20 -2.75 -9.43
N GLN A 226 -5.12 -2.35 -10.30
CA GLN A 226 -6.53 -2.22 -9.98
C GLN A 226 -7.19 -3.57 -9.66
N LYS A 227 -6.88 -4.61 -10.44
CA LYS A 227 -7.50 -5.95 -10.29
C LYS A 227 -6.87 -6.75 -9.16
N ASN A 228 -5.54 -6.71 -9.03
CA ASN A 228 -4.76 -7.62 -8.21
C ASN A 228 -4.05 -6.94 -7.03
N GLY A 229 -4.02 -5.62 -6.97
CA GLY A 229 -3.24 -4.91 -5.96
C GLY A 229 -3.55 -5.36 -4.53
N ARG A 230 -4.82 -5.72 -4.23
CA ARG A 230 -5.21 -6.21 -2.89
C ARG A 230 -4.41 -7.43 -2.43
N ILE A 231 -3.94 -8.28 -3.36
CA ILE A 231 -3.13 -9.47 -3.04
C ILE A 231 -1.81 -9.06 -2.39
N LEU A 232 -1.25 -7.91 -2.74
CA LEU A 232 0.00 -7.43 -2.15
C LEU A 232 -0.15 -7.09 -0.65
N TYR A 233 -1.36 -6.77 -0.20
CA TYR A 233 -1.64 -6.54 1.23
C TYR A 233 -1.81 -7.82 2.05
N THR A 234 -1.68 -9.00 1.44
CA THR A 234 -1.65 -10.26 2.19
C THR A 234 -0.39 -10.37 3.04
N TYR A 235 0.74 -9.88 2.54
CA TYR A 235 2.01 -9.86 3.28
C TYR A 235 2.00 -8.76 4.35
N PHE A 236 2.13 -9.18 5.61
CA PHE A 236 1.89 -8.37 6.79
C PHE A 236 3.14 -7.78 7.42
#